data_21328b5f75580c684660c35b2ff80bde
#
_entry.id   21328b5f75580c684660c35b2ff80bde
#
_cell.length_a   1.000
_cell.length_b   1.000
_cell.length_c   1.000
_cell.angle_alpha   90.00
_cell.angle_beta   90.00
_cell.angle_gamma   90.00
#
_symmetry.space_group_name_H-M   'P 1'
#
loop_
_entity.id
_entity.type
_entity.pdbx_description
1 polymer ?
#
loop_
_entity_poly.entity_id
_entity_poly.type
_entity_poly.pdbx_seq_one_letter_code
_entity_poly.pdbx_strand_id
1 'polypeptide(L)'
;MSSEVTSIEEKSNNSKNIITYSAILITFLIALWLSFQSEGPSKMPKVVTDEFTFTAWVNDGEDYLKKNYRWFTKIIAGYIKNGYYFLEDFLIDSPWLLIAAIIFLPCLIAGGLRLGLYSLFVIYFWGGTGMWDESMQTLALMGLSVLLCVVFGVTLGVMCSQSDRFDNFMKPILDTMQVMPAFVYLFPALFFFGIGGAPAILATMIYAMPPIIRLTNTGIRQVPEQTIESATSFGSSKLQLLFKIKIPLSLPSIMMGINQVIMMALALVVLACFIGAEGIGGQVWLAIRNLDVGWAMEGGLCILFMAIMFDRFGLALSKPKTTLPSDVQKFYLLPQAWEKYSIARIIEKPLEFLSGLVNFVCINITKYIAYVFEFLISLFNKDTAKDIGELLSKRYYIIPSFIIFFLISFIDSSLFKIGTFPEEWKLSIRQPIADGVKSLTV
;
A
#
# COMPACT_ATOMS: atom_id res chain seq x y z
N MET A 1 -14.41 -51.52 29.72
CA MET A 1 -14.10 -50.70 28.50
C MET A 1 -13.61 -49.30 28.81
N SER A 2 -14.16 -48.57 29.82
CA SER A 2 -13.67 -47.20 30.18
C SER A 2 -12.34 -47.20 30.94
N SER A 3 -12.06 -48.22 31.76
CA SER A 3 -10.81 -48.34 32.54
C SER A 3 -9.57 -48.75 31.71
N GLU A 4 -9.75 -49.45 30.60
CA GLU A 4 -8.66 -49.82 29.70
C GLU A 4 -8.24 -48.66 28.79
N VAL A 5 -9.19 -47.79 28.35
CA VAL A 5 -8.90 -46.63 27.55
C VAL A 5 -8.12 -45.57 28.34
N THR A 6 -8.48 -45.34 29.61
CA THR A 6 -7.74 -44.43 30.49
C THR A 6 -6.32 -44.92 30.79
N SER A 7 -6.11 -46.22 30.94
CA SER A 7 -4.76 -46.80 31.17
C SER A 7 -3.85 -46.71 29.92
N ILE A 8 -4.41 -46.77 28.73
CA ILE A 8 -3.66 -46.61 27.46
C ILE A 8 -3.29 -45.15 27.22
N GLU A 9 -4.19 -44.20 27.51
CA GLU A 9 -3.90 -42.78 27.42
C GLU A 9 -2.85 -42.31 28.43
N GLU A 10 -2.92 -42.80 29.67
CA GLU A 10 -1.95 -42.50 30.72
C GLU A 10 -0.56 -43.06 30.40
N LYS A 11 -0.48 -44.25 29.81
CA LYS A 11 0.76 -44.89 29.35
C LYS A 11 1.37 -44.16 28.13
N SER A 12 0.53 -43.66 27.21
CA SER A 12 0.95 -42.87 26.06
C SER A 12 1.48 -41.50 26.49
N ASN A 13 0.85 -40.86 27.48
CA ASN A 13 1.27 -39.58 28.00
C ASN A 13 2.57 -39.66 28.80
N ASN A 14 2.74 -40.75 29.61
CA ASN A 14 3.98 -40.99 30.32
C ASN A 14 5.15 -41.28 29.36
N SER A 15 4.95 -42.01 28.26
CA SER A 15 6.02 -42.26 27.28
C SER A 15 6.43 -40.95 26.56
N LYS A 16 5.50 -40.08 26.22
CA LYS A 16 5.81 -38.76 25.64
C LYS A 16 6.59 -37.86 26.60
N ASN A 17 6.19 -37.86 27.87
CA ASN A 17 6.90 -37.11 28.91
C ASN A 17 8.33 -37.62 29.12
N ILE A 18 8.53 -38.95 29.14
CA ILE A 18 9.85 -39.55 29.26
C ILE A 18 10.74 -39.19 28.07
N ILE A 19 10.21 -39.23 26.84
CA ILE A 19 10.94 -38.79 25.62
C ILE A 19 11.31 -37.32 25.71
N THR A 20 10.40 -36.46 26.17
CA THR A 20 10.65 -35.03 26.31
C THR A 20 11.71 -34.77 27.39
N TYR A 21 11.63 -35.40 28.56
CA TYR A 21 12.62 -35.23 29.62
C TYR A 21 13.99 -35.80 29.23
N SER A 22 14.03 -36.93 28.52
CA SER A 22 15.29 -37.47 28.01
C SER A 22 15.93 -36.58 26.96
N ALA A 23 15.13 -35.97 26.06
CA ALA A 23 15.63 -35.00 25.08
C ALA A 23 16.21 -33.74 25.77
N ILE A 24 15.51 -33.21 26.78
CA ILE A 24 16.01 -32.08 27.58
C ILE A 24 17.31 -32.43 28.27
N LEU A 25 17.38 -33.63 28.91
CA LEU A 25 18.59 -34.06 29.60
C LEU A 25 19.77 -34.25 28.64
N ILE A 26 19.55 -34.86 27.49
CA ILE A 26 20.58 -35.04 26.44
C ILE A 26 21.06 -33.69 25.95
N THR A 27 20.14 -32.74 25.67
CA THR A 27 20.49 -31.38 25.23
C THR A 27 21.33 -30.66 26.31
N PHE A 28 20.96 -30.83 27.58
CA PHE A 28 21.71 -30.25 28.70
C PHE A 28 23.09 -30.86 28.84
N LEU A 29 23.23 -32.19 28.70
CA LEU A 29 24.52 -32.89 28.77
C LEU A 29 25.43 -32.51 27.60
N ILE A 30 24.88 -32.33 26.38
CA ILE A 30 25.62 -31.84 25.22
C ILE A 30 26.07 -30.41 25.46
N ALA A 31 25.22 -29.54 25.98
CA ALA A 31 25.57 -28.18 26.33
C ALA A 31 26.66 -28.07 27.38
N LEU A 32 26.59 -28.93 28.43
CA LEU A 32 27.64 -29.06 29.45
C LEU A 32 28.98 -29.52 28.84
N TRP A 33 28.95 -30.58 28.01
CA TRP A 33 30.13 -31.11 27.36
C TRP A 33 30.79 -30.08 26.45
N LEU A 34 30.00 -29.36 25.66
CA LEU A 34 30.46 -28.25 24.82
C LEU A 34 31.02 -27.08 25.64
N SER A 35 30.42 -26.81 26.81
CA SER A 35 30.91 -25.77 27.72
C SER A 35 32.28 -26.11 28.34
N PHE A 36 32.55 -27.39 28.59
CA PHE A 36 33.87 -27.85 29.09
C PHE A 36 34.96 -27.81 28.01
N GLN A 37 34.60 -27.89 26.72
CA GLN A 37 35.54 -27.76 25.60
C GLN A 37 35.80 -26.29 25.20
N SER A 38 35.04 -25.35 25.70
CA SER A 38 35.23 -23.92 25.40
C SER A 38 36.39 -23.32 26.21
N GLU A 39 37.15 -22.41 25.64
CA GLU A 39 38.25 -21.65 26.28
C GLU A 39 37.77 -20.74 27.43
N GLY A 40 36.61 -20.97 27.99
CA GLY A 40 35.97 -20.21 29.07
C GLY A 40 34.46 -20.30 29.03
N PRO A 41 33.78 -20.13 30.16
CA PRO A 41 32.32 -20.34 30.30
C PRO A 41 31.46 -19.34 29.49
N SER A 42 32.07 -18.31 28.87
CA SER A 42 31.37 -17.26 28.11
C SER A 42 31.61 -17.30 26.60
N LYS A 43 32.40 -18.25 26.07
CA LYS A 43 32.71 -18.34 24.66
C LYS A 43 32.21 -19.62 24.03
N MET A 44 31.59 -19.54 22.87
CA MET A 44 31.24 -20.68 22.05
C MET A 44 32.52 -21.45 21.65
N PRO A 45 32.47 -22.80 21.59
CA PRO A 45 33.59 -23.59 21.11
C PRO A 45 34.02 -23.15 19.72
N LYS A 46 35.33 -23.07 19.45
CA LYS A 46 35.89 -22.68 18.15
C LYS A 46 35.39 -23.56 16.99
N VAL A 47 35.14 -24.85 17.25
CA VAL A 47 34.55 -25.77 16.26
C VAL A 47 33.20 -25.26 15.74
N VAL A 48 32.41 -24.59 16.58
CA VAL A 48 31.10 -24.02 16.17
C VAL A 48 31.25 -22.66 15.52
N THR A 49 32.24 -21.85 15.95
CA THR A 49 32.44 -20.48 15.43
C THR A 49 33.27 -20.45 14.16
N ASP A 50 34.30 -21.30 14.06
CA ASP A 50 35.29 -21.24 12.98
C ASP A 50 34.94 -22.18 11.80
N GLU A 51 34.23 -23.29 12.07
CA GLU A 51 33.82 -24.24 11.00
C GLU A 51 32.45 -23.91 10.42
N PHE A 52 31.58 -23.16 11.14
CA PHE A 52 30.27 -22.81 10.63
C PHE A 52 30.33 -21.56 9.74
N THR A 53 30.68 -21.77 8.49
CA THR A 53 30.86 -20.71 7.47
C THR A 53 29.55 -20.36 6.76
N PHE A 54 28.46 -20.12 7.50
CA PHE A 54 27.17 -19.71 6.91
C PHE A 54 27.32 -18.50 6.00
N THR A 55 28.14 -17.53 6.42
CA THR A 55 28.44 -16.32 5.64
C THR A 55 29.09 -16.67 4.28
N ALA A 56 30.01 -17.62 4.25
CA ALA A 56 30.64 -18.04 3.00
C ALA A 56 29.62 -18.69 2.04
N TRP A 57 28.75 -19.54 2.55
CA TRP A 57 27.69 -20.18 1.74
C TRP A 57 26.73 -19.15 1.15
N VAL A 58 26.35 -18.14 1.93
CA VAL A 58 25.47 -17.07 1.45
C VAL A 58 26.18 -16.25 0.38
N ASN A 59 27.44 -15.89 0.59
CA ASN A 59 28.23 -15.12 -0.38
C ASN A 59 28.48 -15.93 -1.67
N ASP A 60 28.82 -17.21 -1.56
CA ASP A 60 29.01 -18.08 -2.74
C ASP A 60 27.69 -18.25 -3.53
N GLY A 61 26.58 -18.40 -2.82
CA GLY A 61 25.25 -18.44 -3.42
C GLY A 61 24.88 -17.13 -4.13
N GLU A 62 25.19 -16.00 -3.50
CA GLU A 62 24.99 -14.67 -4.06
C GLU A 62 25.80 -14.47 -5.32
N ASP A 63 27.10 -14.81 -5.28
CA ASP A 63 28.01 -14.68 -6.43
C ASP A 63 27.58 -15.59 -7.59
N TYR A 64 27.14 -16.81 -7.29
CA TYR A 64 26.59 -17.71 -8.30
C TYR A 64 25.34 -17.11 -8.99
N LEU A 65 24.40 -16.58 -8.20
CA LEU A 65 23.19 -15.95 -8.72
C LEU A 65 23.53 -14.68 -9.53
N LYS A 66 24.41 -13.83 -9.05
CA LYS A 66 24.87 -12.65 -9.78
C LYS A 66 25.50 -13.02 -11.11
N LYS A 67 26.39 -14.01 -11.13
CA LYS A 67 27.10 -14.43 -12.33
C LYS A 67 26.17 -15.00 -13.40
N ASN A 68 25.20 -15.83 -13.00
CA ASN A 68 24.36 -16.57 -13.93
C ASN A 68 23.06 -15.83 -14.29
N TYR A 69 22.49 -15.04 -13.37
CA TYR A 69 21.15 -14.44 -13.53
C TYR A 69 21.16 -12.91 -13.59
N ARG A 70 22.33 -12.27 -13.70
CA ARG A 70 22.43 -10.81 -13.75
C ARG A 70 21.68 -10.18 -14.93
N TRP A 71 21.58 -10.90 -16.04
CA TRP A 71 20.78 -10.44 -17.19
C TRP A 71 19.30 -10.29 -16.82
N PHE A 72 18.76 -11.25 -16.08
CA PHE A 72 17.35 -11.26 -15.64
C PHE A 72 17.08 -10.14 -14.62
N THR A 73 17.94 -10.01 -13.62
CA THR A 73 17.79 -8.94 -12.62
C THR A 73 17.92 -7.55 -13.24
N LYS A 74 18.81 -7.37 -14.22
CA LYS A 74 18.93 -6.10 -14.96
C LYS A 74 17.68 -5.76 -15.79
N ILE A 75 17.05 -6.75 -16.42
CA ILE A 75 15.80 -6.54 -17.18
C ILE A 75 14.70 -6.08 -16.23
N ILE A 76 14.49 -6.79 -15.13
CA ILE A 76 13.46 -6.42 -14.14
C ILE A 76 13.75 -5.03 -13.56
N ALA A 77 15.00 -4.79 -13.12
CA ALA A 77 15.40 -3.48 -12.61
C ALA A 77 15.19 -2.37 -13.65
N GLY A 78 15.44 -2.64 -14.91
CA GLY A 78 15.25 -1.68 -16.01
C GLY A 78 13.78 -1.28 -16.18
N TYR A 79 12.88 -2.24 -16.22
CA TYR A 79 11.44 -1.96 -16.33
C TYR A 79 10.91 -1.20 -15.11
N ILE A 80 11.29 -1.62 -13.91
CA ILE A 80 10.86 -0.94 -12.68
C ILE A 80 11.44 0.46 -12.59
N LYS A 81 12.71 0.63 -12.95
CA LYS A 81 13.38 1.92 -12.99
C LYS A 81 12.69 2.89 -13.95
N ASN A 82 12.38 2.41 -15.17
CA ASN A 82 11.68 3.24 -16.15
C ASN A 82 10.26 3.60 -15.69
N GLY A 83 9.54 2.65 -15.08
CA GLY A 83 8.22 2.90 -14.50
C GLY A 83 8.26 3.89 -13.33
N TYR A 84 9.29 3.80 -12.50
CA TYR A 84 9.52 4.72 -11.39
C TYR A 84 9.80 6.14 -11.88
N TYR A 85 10.78 6.31 -12.79
CA TYR A 85 11.09 7.64 -13.32
C TYR A 85 9.93 8.25 -14.10
N PHE A 86 9.18 7.45 -14.85
CA PHE A 86 7.97 7.96 -15.51
C PHE A 86 6.96 8.53 -14.51
N LEU A 87 6.74 7.85 -13.38
CA LEU A 87 5.85 8.34 -12.33
C LEU A 87 6.43 9.53 -11.58
N GLU A 88 7.71 9.52 -11.29
CA GLU A 88 8.44 10.58 -10.61
C GLU A 88 8.41 11.86 -11.45
N ASP A 89 8.83 11.79 -12.71
CA ASP A 89 8.82 12.91 -13.66
C ASP A 89 7.38 13.44 -13.82
N PHE A 90 6.40 12.56 -13.96
CA PHE A 90 4.99 12.97 -14.03
C PHE A 90 4.53 13.73 -12.79
N LEU A 91 4.92 13.31 -11.60
CA LEU A 91 4.50 13.97 -10.35
C LEU A 91 5.26 15.27 -10.08
N ILE A 92 6.55 15.36 -10.47
CA ILE A 92 7.38 16.56 -10.24
C ILE A 92 7.15 17.60 -11.33
N ASP A 93 7.11 17.21 -12.60
CA ASP A 93 7.00 18.13 -13.74
C ASP A 93 5.56 18.64 -13.98
N SER A 94 4.57 17.95 -13.39
CA SER A 94 3.17 18.38 -13.51
C SER A 94 2.90 19.62 -12.64
N PRO A 95 1.99 20.51 -13.07
CA PRO A 95 1.55 21.64 -12.26
C PRO A 95 1.05 21.17 -10.88
N TRP A 96 1.47 21.83 -9.82
CA TRP A 96 1.09 21.44 -8.45
C TRP A 96 -0.45 21.36 -8.26
N LEU A 97 -1.20 22.21 -8.96
CA LEU A 97 -2.67 22.20 -8.93
C LEU A 97 -3.25 20.91 -9.51
N LEU A 98 -2.64 20.36 -10.56
CA LEU A 98 -3.04 19.08 -11.15
C LEU A 98 -2.82 17.94 -10.15
N ILE A 99 -1.66 17.91 -9.50
CA ILE A 99 -1.35 16.91 -8.47
C ILE A 99 -2.29 17.05 -7.27
N ALA A 100 -2.56 18.31 -6.87
CA ALA A 100 -3.54 18.58 -5.83
C ALA A 100 -4.92 18.00 -6.17
N ALA A 101 -5.35 18.13 -7.43
CA ALA A 101 -6.61 17.53 -7.86
C ALA A 101 -6.59 16.00 -7.89
N ILE A 102 -5.50 15.42 -8.39
CA ILE A 102 -5.33 13.95 -8.45
C ILE A 102 -5.43 13.33 -7.05
N ILE A 103 -4.97 14.04 -6.01
CA ILE A 103 -5.05 13.57 -4.63
C ILE A 103 -6.38 13.94 -3.99
N PHE A 104 -6.82 15.19 -4.15
CA PHE A 104 -8.03 15.72 -3.52
C PHE A 104 -9.31 15.02 -3.99
N LEU A 105 -9.50 14.84 -5.30
CA LEU A 105 -10.75 14.29 -5.83
C LEU A 105 -11.03 12.86 -5.38
N PRO A 106 -10.09 11.90 -5.45
CA PRO A 106 -10.31 10.58 -4.88
C PRO A 106 -10.57 10.60 -3.38
N CYS A 107 -9.87 11.45 -2.61
CA CYS A 107 -10.09 11.61 -1.18
C CYS A 107 -11.49 12.15 -0.87
N LEU A 108 -11.96 13.14 -1.64
CA LEU A 108 -13.30 13.70 -1.52
C LEU A 108 -14.38 12.65 -1.84
N ILE A 109 -14.20 11.89 -2.90
CA ILE A 109 -15.16 10.86 -3.34
C ILE A 109 -15.23 9.68 -2.37
N ALA A 110 -14.09 9.25 -1.83
CA ALA A 110 -14.03 8.11 -0.93
C ALA A 110 -14.45 8.45 0.50
N GLY A 111 -13.93 9.55 1.05
CA GLY A 111 -14.06 9.91 2.46
C GLY A 111 -14.87 11.19 2.75
N GLY A 112 -15.44 11.81 1.70
CA GLY A 112 -16.22 13.03 1.80
C GLY A 112 -15.38 14.28 2.09
N LEU A 113 -16.07 15.38 2.41
CA LEU A 113 -15.46 16.70 2.57
C LEU A 113 -14.33 16.75 3.60
N ARG A 114 -14.45 15.99 4.71
CA ARG A 114 -13.43 15.97 5.77
C ARG A 114 -12.08 15.44 5.26
N LEU A 115 -12.11 14.33 4.54
CA LEU A 115 -10.89 13.74 3.97
C LEU A 115 -10.36 14.58 2.81
N GLY A 116 -11.24 15.17 2.00
CA GLY A 116 -10.85 16.13 0.97
C GLY A 116 -10.11 17.33 1.56
N LEU A 117 -10.69 18.01 2.55
CA LEU A 117 -10.03 19.16 3.21
C LEU A 117 -8.70 18.76 3.87
N TYR A 118 -8.65 17.58 4.47
CA TYR A 118 -7.40 17.06 5.04
C TYR A 118 -6.33 16.83 3.97
N SER A 119 -6.69 16.30 2.81
CA SER A 119 -5.75 16.13 1.70
C SER A 119 -5.21 17.46 1.15
N LEU A 120 -6.03 18.50 1.08
CA LEU A 120 -5.57 19.85 0.72
C LEU A 120 -4.60 20.41 1.75
N PHE A 121 -4.88 20.21 3.04
CA PHE A 121 -3.95 20.59 4.10
C PHE A 121 -2.60 19.88 3.96
N VAL A 122 -2.60 18.58 3.68
CA VAL A 122 -1.37 17.79 3.50
C VAL A 122 -0.56 18.31 2.31
N ILE A 123 -1.23 18.55 1.18
CA ILE A 123 -0.60 19.08 -0.03
C ILE A 123 0.01 20.46 0.22
N TYR A 124 -0.75 21.36 0.87
CA TYR A 124 -0.24 22.67 1.26
C TYR A 124 0.95 22.56 2.20
N PHE A 125 0.92 21.59 3.14
CA PHE A 125 2.01 21.39 4.08
C PHE A 125 3.30 20.94 3.38
N TRP A 126 3.23 20.01 2.42
CA TRP A 126 4.40 19.58 1.62
C TRP A 126 5.03 20.76 0.84
N GLY A 127 4.19 21.55 0.18
CA GLY A 127 4.67 22.72 -0.54
C GLY A 127 5.21 23.81 0.40
N GLY A 128 4.48 24.08 1.49
CA GLY A 128 4.84 25.10 2.48
C GLY A 128 6.16 24.84 3.20
N THR A 129 6.47 23.55 3.52
CA THR A 129 7.76 23.17 4.14
C THR A 129 8.90 23.11 3.11
N GLY A 130 8.62 23.22 1.82
CA GLY A 130 9.61 23.10 0.76
C GLY A 130 10.06 21.66 0.49
N MET A 131 9.28 20.66 0.96
CA MET A 131 9.52 19.23 0.73
C MET A 131 8.59 18.67 -0.37
N TRP A 132 8.24 19.50 -1.36
CA TRP A 132 7.37 19.10 -2.44
C TRP A 132 7.96 17.96 -3.27
N ASP A 133 9.18 18.16 -3.79
CA ASP A 133 9.83 17.20 -4.68
C ASP A 133 10.05 15.86 -3.97
N GLU A 134 10.54 15.87 -2.74
CA GLU A 134 10.75 14.66 -1.93
C GLU A 134 9.45 13.96 -1.59
N SER A 135 8.35 14.71 -1.43
CA SER A 135 7.02 14.14 -1.22
C SER A 135 6.52 13.45 -2.49
N MET A 136 6.75 14.03 -3.67
CA MET A 136 6.41 13.43 -4.95
C MET A 136 7.25 12.18 -5.24
N GLN A 137 8.54 12.20 -4.95
CA GLN A 137 9.42 11.02 -5.05
C GLN A 137 8.94 9.88 -4.14
N THR A 138 8.60 10.20 -2.89
CA THR A 138 8.04 9.21 -1.95
C THR A 138 6.72 8.63 -2.44
N LEU A 139 5.85 9.48 -3.01
CA LEU A 139 4.59 9.05 -3.63
C LEU A 139 4.81 8.15 -4.84
N ALA A 140 5.79 8.45 -5.70
CA ALA A 140 6.13 7.63 -6.85
C ALA A 140 6.62 6.24 -6.43
N LEU A 141 7.56 6.18 -5.47
CA LEU A 141 8.09 4.93 -4.92
C LEU A 141 6.98 4.09 -4.29
N MET A 142 6.18 4.71 -3.40
CA MET A 142 5.08 4.04 -2.72
C MET A 142 4.02 3.59 -3.73
N GLY A 143 3.60 4.48 -4.63
CA GLY A 143 2.56 4.21 -5.62
C GLY A 143 2.88 3.02 -6.51
N LEU A 144 4.10 2.96 -7.04
CA LEU A 144 4.53 1.84 -7.89
C LEU A 144 4.68 0.54 -7.07
N SER A 145 5.22 0.63 -5.84
CA SER A 145 5.31 -0.54 -4.95
C SER A 145 3.94 -1.12 -4.62
N VAL A 146 2.98 -0.27 -4.26
CA VAL A 146 1.60 -0.67 -3.95
C VAL A 146 0.92 -1.25 -5.19
N LEU A 147 1.09 -0.63 -6.36
CA LEU A 147 0.53 -1.16 -7.62
C LEU A 147 1.04 -2.58 -7.90
N LEU A 148 2.34 -2.82 -7.77
CA LEU A 148 2.92 -4.14 -7.94
C LEU A 148 2.41 -5.14 -6.88
N CYS A 149 2.31 -4.71 -5.61
CA CYS A 149 1.71 -5.53 -4.55
C CYS A 149 0.27 -5.92 -4.87
N VAL A 150 -0.54 -5.00 -5.39
CA VAL A 150 -1.93 -5.28 -5.74
C VAL A 150 -1.99 -6.29 -6.89
N VAL A 151 -1.23 -6.08 -7.95
CA VAL A 151 -1.23 -6.97 -9.13
C VAL A 151 -0.80 -8.38 -8.73
N PHE A 152 0.36 -8.51 -8.10
CA PHE A 152 0.89 -9.84 -7.74
C PHE A 152 0.19 -10.43 -6.52
N GLY A 153 -0.10 -9.63 -5.51
CA GLY A 153 -0.70 -10.08 -4.26
C GLY A 153 -2.14 -10.55 -4.42
N VAL A 154 -2.97 -9.82 -5.17
CA VAL A 154 -4.34 -10.28 -5.48
C VAL A 154 -4.29 -11.55 -6.33
N THR A 155 -3.43 -11.60 -7.35
CA THR A 155 -3.29 -12.79 -8.19
C THR A 155 -2.89 -14.02 -7.37
N LEU A 156 -1.86 -13.92 -6.54
CA LEU A 156 -1.44 -15.00 -5.64
C LEU A 156 -2.52 -15.36 -4.62
N GLY A 157 -3.22 -14.36 -4.06
CA GLY A 157 -4.33 -14.57 -3.13
C GLY A 157 -5.51 -15.32 -3.77
N VAL A 158 -5.85 -14.99 -5.03
CA VAL A 158 -6.82 -15.74 -5.82
C VAL A 158 -6.36 -17.17 -6.05
N MET A 159 -5.09 -17.40 -6.40
CA MET A 159 -4.53 -18.75 -6.57
C MET A 159 -4.60 -19.56 -5.28
N CYS A 160 -4.25 -18.97 -4.12
CA CYS A 160 -4.40 -19.59 -2.81
C CYS A 160 -5.85 -19.99 -2.50
N SER A 161 -6.82 -19.14 -2.90
CA SER A 161 -8.24 -19.41 -2.67
C SER A 161 -8.80 -20.57 -3.49
N GLN A 162 -8.19 -20.89 -4.63
CA GLN A 162 -8.63 -21.95 -5.53
C GLN A 162 -7.98 -23.32 -5.26
N SER A 163 -6.87 -23.38 -4.51
CA SER A 163 -6.12 -24.60 -4.24
C SER A 163 -5.57 -24.65 -2.83
N ASP A 164 -6.05 -25.63 -2.02
CA ASP A 164 -5.56 -25.84 -0.67
C ASP A 164 -4.09 -26.28 -0.63
N ARG A 165 -3.64 -27.00 -1.67
CA ARG A 165 -2.22 -27.39 -1.78
C ARG A 165 -1.33 -26.16 -1.94
N PHE A 166 -1.74 -25.22 -2.79
CA PHE A 166 -1.01 -24.00 -3.02
C PHE A 166 -1.05 -23.08 -1.80
N ASP A 167 -2.20 -22.97 -1.14
CA ASP A 167 -2.35 -22.21 0.10
C ASP A 167 -1.43 -22.73 1.21
N ASN A 168 -1.42 -24.06 1.44
CA ASN A 168 -0.57 -24.70 2.44
C ASN A 168 0.94 -24.56 2.13
N PHE A 169 1.31 -24.50 0.84
CA PHE A 169 2.68 -24.21 0.42
C PHE A 169 3.05 -22.73 0.67
N MET A 170 2.13 -21.82 0.40
CA MET A 170 2.37 -20.37 0.57
C MET A 170 2.39 -19.92 2.02
N LYS A 171 1.64 -20.57 2.93
CA LYS A 171 1.56 -20.16 4.34
C LYS A 171 2.91 -19.99 5.02
N PRO A 172 3.82 -20.97 5.03
CA PRO A 172 5.12 -20.83 5.70
C PRO A 172 5.98 -19.74 5.06
N ILE A 173 5.85 -19.51 3.75
CA ILE A 173 6.55 -18.43 3.05
C ILE A 173 6.04 -17.07 3.54
N LEU A 174 4.71 -16.89 3.58
CA LEU A 174 4.10 -15.66 4.04
C LEU A 174 4.37 -15.40 5.54
N ASP A 175 4.41 -16.46 6.36
CA ASP A 175 4.76 -16.35 7.78
C ASP A 175 6.19 -15.87 7.95
N THR A 176 7.13 -16.48 7.22
CA THR A 176 8.54 -16.05 7.20
C THR A 176 8.68 -14.60 6.77
N MET A 177 7.98 -14.22 5.69
CA MET A 177 8.00 -12.84 5.19
C MET A 177 7.47 -11.82 6.22
N GLN A 178 6.51 -12.18 7.06
CA GLN A 178 5.97 -11.25 8.06
C GLN A 178 6.81 -11.14 9.34
N VAL A 179 7.54 -12.21 9.69
CA VAL A 179 8.41 -12.23 10.87
C VAL A 179 9.74 -11.51 10.62
N MET A 180 10.22 -11.51 9.38
CA MET A 180 11.47 -10.85 9.03
C MET A 180 11.38 -9.33 9.24
N PRO A 181 12.37 -8.71 9.92
CA PRO A 181 12.42 -7.25 10.05
C PRO A 181 12.46 -6.57 8.67
N ALA A 182 11.71 -5.47 8.53
CA ALA A 182 11.59 -4.73 7.26
C ALA A 182 12.95 -4.38 6.62
N PHE A 183 13.91 -4.00 7.45
CA PHE A 183 15.24 -3.61 7.02
C PHE A 183 16.02 -4.74 6.31
N VAL A 184 15.76 -6.00 6.67
CA VAL A 184 16.47 -7.15 6.08
C VAL A 184 16.17 -7.31 4.59
N TYR A 185 15.00 -6.86 4.12
CA TYR A 185 14.63 -6.92 2.70
C TYR A 185 15.45 -5.98 1.80
N LEU A 186 15.98 -4.90 2.38
CA LEU A 186 16.73 -3.91 1.62
C LEU A 186 18.07 -4.46 1.12
N PHE A 187 18.74 -5.32 1.91
CA PHE A 187 20.07 -5.85 1.54
C PHE A 187 20.04 -6.74 0.29
N PRO A 188 19.22 -7.80 0.20
CA PRO A 188 19.14 -8.59 -1.02
C PRO A 188 18.72 -7.74 -2.24
N ALA A 189 17.78 -6.79 -2.06
CA ALA A 189 17.37 -5.91 -3.14
C ALA A 189 18.53 -5.05 -3.64
N LEU A 190 19.35 -4.49 -2.73
CA LEU A 190 20.54 -3.73 -3.06
C LEU A 190 21.54 -4.57 -3.86
N PHE A 191 21.82 -5.79 -3.42
CA PHE A 191 22.80 -6.67 -4.04
C PHE A 191 22.41 -7.11 -5.46
N PHE A 192 21.13 -7.45 -5.66
CA PHE A 192 20.66 -7.95 -6.96
C PHE A 192 20.32 -6.84 -7.95
N PHE A 193 19.81 -5.71 -7.48
CA PHE A 193 19.24 -4.67 -8.35
C PHE A 193 20.01 -3.34 -8.32
N GLY A 194 21.00 -3.21 -7.44
CA GLY A 194 21.84 -2.01 -7.30
C GLY A 194 21.25 -0.98 -6.33
N ILE A 195 21.75 0.26 -6.41
CA ILE A 195 21.36 1.38 -5.54
C ILE A 195 20.24 2.19 -6.20
N GLY A 196 19.30 2.70 -5.40
CA GLY A 196 18.28 3.65 -5.86
C GLY A 196 16.84 3.17 -5.74
N GLY A 197 15.92 3.76 -6.52
CA GLY A 197 14.49 3.51 -6.42
C GLY A 197 14.04 2.10 -6.82
N ALA A 198 14.64 1.47 -7.84
CA ALA A 198 14.24 0.15 -8.30
C ALA A 198 14.38 -0.96 -7.24
N PRO A 199 15.54 -1.11 -6.56
CA PRO A 199 15.65 -2.05 -5.44
C PRO A 199 14.71 -1.70 -4.26
N ALA A 200 14.50 -0.40 -4.00
CA ALA A 200 13.57 0.05 -2.97
C ALA A 200 12.13 -0.42 -3.24
N ILE A 201 11.66 -0.27 -4.48
CA ILE A 201 10.33 -0.71 -4.91
C ILE A 201 10.19 -2.22 -4.79
N LEU A 202 11.18 -3.00 -5.22
CA LEU A 202 11.15 -4.46 -5.13
C LEU A 202 11.16 -4.96 -3.68
N ALA A 203 12.01 -4.38 -2.83
CA ALA A 203 12.04 -4.70 -1.41
C ALA A 203 10.69 -4.39 -0.75
N THR A 204 10.14 -3.21 -1.06
CA THR A 204 8.83 -2.77 -0.55
C THR A 204 7.70 -3.69 -1.02
N MET A 205 7.70 -4.07 -2.30
CA MET A 205 6.74 -5.00 -2.86
C MET A 205 6.77 -6.34 -2.10
N ILE A 206 7.94 -6.94 -1.94
CA ILE A 206 8.06 -8.23 -1.27
C ILE A 206 7.63 -8.12 0.20
N TYR A 207 8.09 -7.09 0.92
CA TYR A 207 7.76 -6.87 2.32
C TYR A 207 6.26 -6.64 2.56
N ALA A 208 5.61 -5.84 1.72
CA ALA A 208 4.23 -5.42 1.92
C ALA A 208 3.18 -6.40 1.32
N MET A 209 3.61 -7.41 0.54
CA MET A 209 2.70 -8.33 -0.17
C MET A 209 1.91 -9.31 0.73
N PRO A 210 2.41 -9.86 1.84
CA PRO A 210 1.72 -10.90 2.60
C PRO A 210 0.29 -10.58 3.03
N PRO A 211 -0.04 -9.38 3.55
CA PRO A 211 -1.40 -9.07 3.97
C PRO A 211 -2.44 -9.16 2.86
N ILE A 212 -2.12 -8.65 1.67
CA ILE A 212 -3.07 -8.65 0.55
C ILE A 212 -3.32 -10.06 0.02
N ILE A 213 -2.30 -10.93 0.02
CA ILE A 213 -2.45 -12.35 -0.34
C ILE A 213 -3.42 -13.02 0.64
N ARG A 214 -3.19 -12.86 1.94
CA ARG A 214 -4.02 -13.48 2.99
C ARG A 214 -5.45 -12.97 2.97
N LEU A 215 -5.65 -11.65 2.91
CA LEU A 215 -6.98 -11.05 2.94
C LEU A 215 -7.76 -11.34 1.65
N THR A 216 -7.10 -11.44 0.51
CA THR A 216 -7.73 -11.88 -0.74
C THR A 216 -8.15 -13.34 -0.66
N ASN A 217 -7.26 -14.23 -0.20
CA ASN A 217 -7.57 -15.66 0.00
C ASN A 217 -8.74 -15.85 0.96
N THR A 218 -8.66 -15.24 2.15
CA THR A 218 -9.70 -15.34 3.18
C THR A 218 -11.03 -14.75 2.69
N GLY A 219 -11.01 -13.57 2.07
CA GLY A 219 -12.22 -12.93 1.56
C GLY A 219 -12.95 -13.78 0.52
N ILE A 220 -12.21 -14.41 -0.40
CA ILE A 220 -12.80 -15.30 -1.41
C ILE A 220 -13.36 -16.58 -0.78
N ARG A 221 -12.70 -17.16 0.23
CA ARG A 221 -13.16 -18.36 0.92
C ARG A 221 -14.35 -18.10 1.85
N GLN A 222 -14.52 -16.88 2.33
CA GLN A 222 -15.64 -16.49 3.20
C GLN A 222 -16.94 -16.15 2.46
N VAL A 223 -16.96 -16.22 1.12
CA VAL A 223 -18.21 -16.03 0.36
C VAL A 223 -19.23 -17.11 0.76
N PRO A 224 -20.47 -16.72 1.14
CA PRO A 224 -21.48 -17.66 1.62
C PRO A 224 -21.77 -18.77 0.62
N GLU A 225 -21.80 -20.02 1.12
CA GLU A 225 -22.00 -21.23 0.29
C GLU A 225 -23.36 -21.19 -0.44
N GLN A 226 -24.39 -20.67 0.21
CA GLN A 226 -25.72 -20.47 -0.38
C GLN A 226 -25.68 -19.63 -1.67
N THR A 227 -24.82 -18.61 -1.70
CA THR A 227 -24.64 -17.76 -2.89
C THR A 227 -23.94 -18.55 -4.01
N ILE A 228 -22.97 -19.39 -3.64
CA ILE A 228 -22.23 -20.25 -4.57
C ILE A 228 -23.17 -21.31 -5.16
N GLU A 229 -23.98 -21.97 -4.33
CA GLU A 229 -24.96 -22.98 -4.75
C GLU A 229 -26.02 -22.39 -5.66
N SER A 230 -26.57 -21.22 -5.30
CA SER A 230 -27.55 -20.52 -6.14
C SER A 230 -26.96 -20.23 -7.53
N ALA A 231 -25.74 -19.71 -7.61
CA ALA A 231 -25.08 -19.40 -8.88
C ALA A 231 -24.79 -20.66 -9.72
N THR A 232 -24.39 -21.74 -9.06
CA THR A 232 -24.16 -23.03 -9.76
C THR A 232 -25.44 -23.64 -10.28
N SER A 233 -26.56 -23.51 -9.56
CA SER A 233 -27.90 -23.94 -9.99
C SER A 233 -28.37 -23.20 -11.24
N PHE A 234 -27.93 -21.94 -11.43
CA PHE A 234 -28.16 -21.18 -12.67
C PHE A 234 -27.15 -21.51 -13.79
N GLY A 235 -26.30 -22.52 -13.61
CA GLY A 235 -25.37 -22.98 -14.65
C GLY A 235 -24.09 -22.16 -14.78
N SER A 236 -23.70 -21.40 -13.76
CA SER A 236 -22.47 -20.61 -13.76
C SER A 236 -21.23 -21.50 -13.86
N SER A 237 -20.33 -21.20 -14.81
CA SER A 237 -19.02 -21.86 -14.89
C SER A 237 -18.11 -21.45 -13.72
N LYS A 238 -17.03 -22.23 -13.45
CA LYS A 238 -16.06 -21.93 -12.38
C LYS A 238 -15.44 -20.54 -12.52
N LEU A 239 -15.14 -20.09 -13.73
CA LEU A 239 -14.59 -18.75 -14.00
C LEU A 239 -15.64 -17.66 -13.77
N GLN A 240 -16.88 -17.88 -14.21
CA GLN A 240 -17.97 -16.93 -13.94
C GLN A 240 -18.24 -16.81 -12.46
N LEU A 241 -18.24 -17.91 -11.71
CA LEU A 241 -18.37 -17.92 -10.28
C LEU A 241 -17.26 -17.11 -9.58
N LEU A 242 -16.01 -17.29 -10.04
CA LEU A 242 -14.86 -16.56 -9.49
C LEU A 242 -14.96 -15.06 -9.75
N PHE A 243 -15.06 -14.66 -11.03
CA PHE A 243 -14.95 -13.25 -11.43
C PHE A 243 -16.24 -12.45 -11.22
N LYS A 244 -17.42 -13.06 -11.37
CA LYS A 244 -18.71 -12.35 -11.25
C LYS A 244 -19.31 -12.39 -9.86
N ILE A 245 -18.89 -13.33 -9.00
CA ILE A 245 -19.50 -13.54 -7.68
C ILE A 245 -18.46 -13.46 -6.57
N LYS A 246 -17.47 -14.36 -6.55
CA LYS A 246 -16.54 -14.47 -5.44
C LYS A 246 -15.67 -13.22 -5.27
N ILE A 247 -15.03 -12.74 -6.35
CA ILE A 247 -14.18 -11.54 -6.29
C ILE A 247 -14.99 -10.29 -5.92
N PRO A 248 -16.13 -9.98 -6.55
CA PRO A 248 -16.94 -8.82 -6.15
C PRO A 248 -17.42 -8.84 -4.71
N LEU A 249 -17.82 -10.00 -4.19
CA LEU A 249 -18.26 -10.14 -2.79
C LEU A 249 -17.09 -10.07 -1.80
N SER A 250 -15.88 -10.47 -2.20
CA SER A 250 -14.66 -10.37 -1.39
C SER A 250 -13.98 -8.99 -1.47
N LEU A 251 -14.48 -8.08 -2.31
CA LEU A 251 -13.87 -6.76 -2.53
C LEU A 251 -13.60 -5.98 -1.23
N PRO A 252 -14.47 -5.96 -0.21
CA PRO A 252 -14.16 -5.29 1.06
C PRO A 252 -12.92 -5.86 1.75
N SER A 253 -12.72 -7.17 1.74
CA SER A 253 -11.54 -7.83 2.31
C SER A 253 -10.27 -7.54 1.49
N ILE A 254 -10.39 -7.52 0.17
CA ILE A 254 -9.27 -7.14 -0.73
C ILE A 254 -8.86 -5.69 -0.48
N MET A 255 -9.82 -4.77 -0.38
CA MET A 255 -9.55 -3.36 -0.08
C MET A 255 -8.91 -3.15 1.28
N MET A 256 -9.29 -3.95 2.28
CA MET A 256 -8.60 -3.96 3.59
C MET A 256 -7.14 -4.44 3.44
N GLY A 257 -6.88 -5.43 2.57
CA GLY A 257 -5.54 -5.88 2.22
C GLY A 257 -4.72 -4.77 1.57
N ILE A 258 -5.30 -4.04 0.62
CA ILE A 258 -4.66 -2.89 -0.03
C ILE A 258 -4.31 -1.81 0.99
N ASN A 259 -5.21 -1.51 1.93
CA ASN A 259 -4.93 -0.53 2.99
C ASN A 259 -3.71 -0.94 3.85
N GLN A 260 -3.62 -2.22 4.22
CA GLN A 260 -2.46 -2.72 4.97
C GLN A 260 -1.16 -2.65 4.14
N VAL A 261 -1.22 -2.97 2.83
CA VAL A 261 -0.09 -2.81 1.91
C VAL A 261 0.40 -1.37 1.87
N ILE A 262 -0.49 -0.40 1.76
CA ILE A 262 -0.15 1.03 1.74
C ILE A 262 0.63 1.43 3.01
N MET A 263 0.15 1.02 4.18
CA MET A 263 0.80 1.34 5.46
C MET A 263 2.19 0.69 5.58
N MET A 264 2.32 -0.58 5.19
CA MET A 264 3.60 -1.27 5.20
C MET A 264 4.57 -0.70 4.15
N ALA A 265 4.07 -0.39 2.95
CA ALA A 265 4.87 0.20 1.89
C ALA A 265 5.44 1.56 2.32
N LEU A 266 4.62 2.42 2.92
CA LEU A 266 5.09 3.72 3.41
C LEU A 266 6.19 3.58 4.46
N ALA A 267 6.05 2.62 5.38
CA ALA A 267 7.06 2.38 6.41
C ALA A 267 8.42 1.96 5.79
N LEU A 268 8.43 1.09 4.78
CA LEU A 268 9.68 0.64 4.17
C LEU A 268 10.25 1.66 3.18
N VAL A 269 9.42 2.40 2.44
CA VAL A 269 9.88 3.46 1.51
C VAL A 269 10.68 4.53 2.25
N VAL A 270 10.28 4.88 3.47
CA VAL A 270 11.06 5.82 4.30
C VAL A 270 12.44 5.24 4.66
N LEU A 271 12.51 3.94 4.97
CA LEU A 271 13.78 3.25 5.26
C LEU A 271 14.63 3.01 4.01
N ALA A 272 14.05 3.08 2.82
CA ALA A 272 14.75 2.84 1.57
C ALA A 272 15.83 3.89 1.25
N CYS A 273 15.85 5.02 1.95
CA CYS A 273 16.94 6.00 1.89
C CYS A 273 18.31 5.37 2.20
N PHE A 274 18.37 4.31 3.03
CA PHE A 274 19.61 3.60 3.35
C PHE A 274 20.23 2.87 2.15
N ILE A 275 19.43 2.57 1.14
CA ILE A 275 19.89 1.96 -0.12
C ILE A 275 19.92 2.97 -1.28
N GLY A 276 19.89 4.27 -0.97
CA GLY A 276 19.98 5.35 -1.94
C GLY A 276 18.69 5.66 -2.70
N ALA A 277 17.54 5.31 -2.16
CA ALA A 277 16.27 5.80 -2.68
C ALA A 277 16.05 7.26 -2.27
N GLU A 278 15.57 8.07 -3.21
CA GLU A 278 15.23 9.47 -2.99
C GLU A 278 13.88 9.60 -2.30
N GLY A 279 13.59 10.79 -1.75
CA GLY A 279 12.33 11.12 -1.08
C GLY A 279 12.49 11.64 0.34
N ILE A 280 11.36 11.83 1.03
CA ILE A 280 11.32 12.44 2.39
C ILE A 280 12.19 11.66 3.40
N GLY A 281 12.25 10.33 3.29
CA GLY A 281 13.10 9.51 4.16
C GLY A 281 14.58 9.94 4.12
N GLY A 282 15.10 10.29 2.94
CA GLY A 282 16.45 10.82 2.76
C GLY A 282 16.67 12.14 3.46
N GLN A 283 15.69 13.05 3.41
CA GLN A 283 15.75 14.35 4.08
C GLN A 283 15.77 14.19 5.61
N VAL A 284 14.92 13.32 6.14
CA VAL A 284 14.92 13.00 7.58
C VAL A 284 16.27 12.41 8.01
N TRP A 285 16.84 11.51 7.21
CA TRP A 285 18.15 10.92 7.49
C TRP A 285 19.27 11.96 7.49
N LEU A 286 19.28 12.86 6.51
CA LEU A 286 20.26 13.97 6.44
C LEU A 286 20.12 14.92 7.64
N ALA A 287 18.88 15.24 8.03
CA ALA A 287 18.60 16.08 9.20
C ALA A 287 19.11 15.44 10.49
N ILE A 288 18.91 14.14 10.69
CA ILE A 288 19.44 13.39 11.83
C ILE A 288 20.97 13.44 11.85
N ARG A 289 21.63 13.22 10.73
CA ARG A 289 23.09 13.28 10.64
C ARG A 289 23.66 14.66 10.94
N ASN A 290 22.93 15.70 10.58
CA ASN A 290 23.32 17.10 10.84
C ASN A 290 22.87 17.59 12.22
N LEU A 291 22.19 16.75 13.01
CA LEU A 291 21.58 17.10 14.30
C LEU A 291 20.61 18.29 14.19
N ASP A 292 19.98 18.49 13.03
CA ASP A 292 18.98 19.52 12.79
C ASP A 292 17.59 18.98 13.13
N VAL A 293 17.16 19.28 14.36
CA VAL A 293 15.88 18.80 14.89
C VAL A 293 14.69 19.42 14.13
N GLY A 294 14.80 20.70 13.73
CA GLY A 294 13.74 21.37 12.96
C GLY A 294 13.48 20.71 11.62
N TRP A 295 14.55 20.45 10.88
CA TRP A 295 14.45 19.76 9.59
C TRP A 295 13.96 18.32 9.72
N ALA A 296 14.42 17.58 10.72
CA ALA A 296 13.93 16.24 11.01
C ALA A 296 12.43 16.21 11.32
N MET A 297 11.94 17.20 12.08
CA MET A 297 10.52 17.35 12.41
C MET A 297 9.67 17.69 11.19
N GLU A 298 10.12 18.57 10.30
CA GLU A 298 9.43 18.91 9.06
C GLU A 298 9.23 17.64 8.21
N GLY A 299 10.30 16.89 7.95
CA GLY A 299 10.22 15.64 7.18
C GLY A 299 9.35 14.58 7.89
N GLY A 300 9.50 14.44 9.20
CA GLY A 300 8.69 13.52 10.00
C GLY A 300 7.20 13.84 9.94
N LEU A 301 6.82 15.12 10.00
CA LEU A 301 5.43 15.56 9.88
C LEU A 301 4.88 15.36 8.45
N CYS A 302 5.70 15.57 7.41
CA CYS A 302 5.32 15.29 6.03
C CYS A 302 4.94 13.80 5.86
N ILE A 303 5.76 12.89 6.39
CA ILE A 303 5.50 11.45 6.36
C ILE A 303 4.25 11.11 7.19
N LEU A 304 4.11 11.67 8.40
CA LEU A 304 2.96 11.43 9.27
C LEU A 304 1.64 11.83 8.61
N PHE A 305 1.58 13.02 8.03
CA PHE A 305 0.36 13.50 7.37
C PHE A 305 0.05 12.70 6.10
N MET A 306 1.07 12.29 5.36
CA MET A 306 0.94 11.36 4.24
C MET A 306 0.35 10.02 4.69
N ALA A 307 0.88 9.43 5.77
CA ALA A 307 0.41 8.17 6.32
C ALA A 307 -1.05 8.25 6.75
N ILE A 308 -1.43 9.28 7.51
CA ILE A 308 -2.83 9.47 7.96
C ILE A 308 -3.76 9.66 6.74
N MET A 309 -3.35 10.40 5.73
CA MET A 309 -4.15 10.63 4.52
C MET A 309 -4.45 9.30 3.82
N PHE A 310 -3.43 8.50 3.57
CA PHE A 310 -3.59 7.23 2.87
C PHE A 310 -4.31 6.17 3.71
N ASP A 311 -4.09 6.13 5.04
CA ASP A 311 -4.84 5.26 5.94
C ASP A 311 -6.35 5.56 5.88
N ARG A 312 -6.71 6.85 6.03
CA ARG A 312 -8.12 7.27 5.96
C ARG A 312 -8.73 7.03 4.58
N PHE A 313 -7.98 7.23 3.53
CA PHE A 313 -8.40 6.94 2.16
C PHE A 313 -8.64 5.44 1.96
N GLY A 314 -7.70 4.58 2.36
CA GLY A 314 -7.83 3.13 2.25
C GLY A 314 -9.01 2.58 3.07
N LEU A 315 -9.19 3.06 4.31
CA LEU A 315 -10.34 2.71 5.14
C LEU A 315 -11.67 3.17 4.51
N ALA A 316 -11.71 4.34 3.87
CA ALA A 316 -12.91 4.83 3.20
C ALA A 316 -13.28 3.96 1.98
N LEU A 317 -12.29 3.46 1.25
CA LEU A 317 -12.50 2.53 0.14
C LEU A 317 -12.94 1.13 0.59
N SER A 318 -12.52 0.69 1.77
CA SER A 318 -12.82 -0.64 2.31
C SER A 318 -14.25 -0.76 2.86
N LYS A 319 -14.93 0.36 3.13
CA LYS A 319 -16.31 0.33 3.65
C LYS A 319 -17.25 -0.25 2.60
N PRO A 320 -18.00 -1.32 2.94
CA PRO A 320 -19.02 -1.83 2.04
C PRO A 320 -20.04 -0.72 1.78
N LYS A 321 -20.28 -0.39 0.53
CA LYS A 321 -21.41 0.47 0.16
C LYS A 321 -22.66 -0.36 0.38
N THR A 322 -23.33 -0.16 1.51
CA THR A 322 -24.67 -0.71 1.75
C THR A 322 -25.58 -0.13 0.68
N THR A 323 -25.84 -0.92 -0.35
CA THR A 323 -26.88 -0.65 -1.33
C THR A 323 -28.23 -0.96 -0.69
N LEU A 324 -28.67 -0.14 0.26
CA LEU A 324 -30.08 0.02 0.47
C LEU A 324 -30.59 0.83 -0.75
N PRO A 325 -31.65 0.42 -1.42
CA PRO A 325 -32.37 1.25 -2.36
C PRO A 325 -33.07 2.31 -1.51
N SER A 326 -32.35 3.32 -1.13
CA SER A 326 -32.92 4.45 -0.43
C SER A 326 -33.07 5.54 -1.45
N ASP A 327 -34.27 6.04 -1.50
CA ASP A 327 -34.59 7.40 -1.86
C ASP A 327 -33.35 8.30 -1.91
N VAL A 328 -33.15 8.85 -3.11
CA VAL A 328 -32.28 9.99 -3.41
C VAL A 328 -31.37 10.35 -2.22
N GLN A 329 -30.15 9.83 -2.18
CA GLN A 329 -29.13 10.37 -1.29
C GLN A 329 -28.97 11.84 -1.70
N LYS A 330 -29.68 12.72 -1.01
CA LYS A 330 -29.40 14.14 -1.05
C LYS A 330 -27.95 14.28 -0.64
N PHE A 331 -27.16 14.79 -1.52
CA PHE A 331 -25.74 15.06 -1.29
C PHE A 331 -25.69 16.24 -0.30
N TYR A 332 -25.68 15.96 1.00
CA TYR A 332 -25.50 16.99 2.00
C TYR A 332 -24.05 17.46 1.94
N LEU A 333 -23.82 18.59 1.29
CA LEU A 333 -22.52 19.28 1.25
C LEU A 333 -22.11 19.77 2.64
N LEU A 334 -23.08 20.02 3.52
CA LEU A 334 -22.86 20.46 4.89
C LEU A 334 -23.28 19.36 5.91
N PRO A 335 -22.61 19.25 7.07
CA PRO A 335 -23.01 18.32 8.11
C PRO A 335 -24.44 18.62 8.58
N GLN A 336 -25.28 17.62 8.77
CA GLN A 336 -26.68 17.75 9.25
C GLN A 336 -26.83 18.60 10.52
N ALA A 337 -25.76 18.69 11.34
CA ALA A 337 -25.73 19.54 12.52
C ALA A 337 -25.83 21.05 12.22
N TRP A 338 -25.50 21.47 11.00
CA TRP A 338 -25.49 22.89 10.58
C TRP A 338 -26.81 23.33 9.94
N GLU A 339 -27.73 22.43 9.65
CA GLU A 339 -29.08 22.76 9.14
C GLU A 339 -29.87 23.70 10.08
N LYS A 340 -29.51 23.74 11.36
CA LYS A 340 -30.12 24.62 12.38
C LYS A 340 -29.77 26.12 12.17
N TYR A 341 -28.74 26.45 11.40
CA TYR A 341 -28.30 27.83 11.26
C TYR A 341 -28.82 28.44 9.95
N SER A 342 -29.52 29.59 10.06
CA SER A 342 -30.08 30.33 8.90
C SER A 342 -29.03 30.67 7.84
N ILE A 343 -27.78 30.89 8.24
CA ILE A 343 -26.66 31.18 7.34
C ILE A 343 -26.32 29.95 6.45
N ALA A 344 -26.44 28.75 6.98
CA ALA A 344 -26.18 27.53 6.21
C ALA A 344 -27.16 27.38 5.04
N ARG A 345 -28.44 27.72 5.22
CA ARG A 345 -29.44 27.70 4.14
C ARG A 345 -29.23 28.74 3.04
N ILE A 346 -28.61 29.87 3.37
CA ILE A 346 -28.31 30.93 2.37
C ILE A 346 -27.14 30.48 1.49
N ILE A 347 -26.19 29.72 2.03
CA ILE A 347 -25.03 29.19 1.32
C ILE A 347 -25.39 27.91 0.54
N GLU A 348 -26.34 27.13 1.03
CA GLU A 348 -26.77 25.86 0.43
C GLU A 348 -27.45 26.02 -0.93
N LYS A 349 -28.30 27.02 -1.09
CA LYS A 349 -29.02 27.29 -2.36
C LYS A 349 -28.10 27.57 -3.56
N PRO A 350 -27.11 28.49 -3.50
CA PRO A 350 -26.18 28.67 -4.61
C PRO A 350 -25.24 27.47 -4.81
N LEU A 351 -24.90 26.72 -3.75
CA LEU A 351 -24.12 25.48 -3.85
C LEU A 351 -24.91 24.33 -4.50
N GLU A 352 -26.23 24.22 -4.20
CA GLU A 352 -27.13 23.28 -4.89
C GLU A 352 -27.25 23.61 -6.39
N PHE A 353 -27.37 24.89 -6.73
CA PHE A 353 -27.41 25.33 -8.12
C PHE A 353 -26.10 25.03 -8.85
N LEU A 354 -24.95 25.34 -8.22
CA LEU A 354 -23.61 25.02 -8.78
C LEU A 354 -23.42 23.50 -8.90
N SER A 355 -23.81 22.74 -7.90
CA SER A 355 -23.74 21.28 -7.95
C SER A 355 -24.66 20.68 -9.02
N GLY A 356 -25.83 21.27 -9.24
CA GLY A 356 -26.75 20.90 -10.32
C GLY A 356 -26.17 21.19 -11.69
N LEU A 357 -25.51 22.34 -11.86
CA LEU A 357 -24.87 22.73 -13.12
C LEU A 357 -23.64 21.88 -13.42
N VAL A 358 -22.80 21.62 -12.43
CA VAL A 358 -21.66 20.70 -12.54
C VAL A 358 -22.17 19.28 -12.86
N ASN A 359 -23.24 18.83 -12.20
CA ASN A 359 -23.89 17.54 -12.46
C ASN A 359 -24.37 17.42 -13.90
N PHE A 360 -25.06 18.43 -14.41
CA PHE A 360 -25.55 18.46 -15.79
C PHE A 360 -24.39 18.37 -16.81
N VAL A 361 -23.34 19.15 -16.60
CA VAL A 361 -22.14 19.12 -17.46
C VAL A 361 -21.42 17.77 -17.36
N CYS A 362 -21.24 17.25 -16.15
CA CYS A 362 -20.59 15.97 -15.91
C CYS A 362 -21.35 14.80 -16.54
N ILE A 363 -22.68 14.77 -16.42
CA ILE A 363 -23.52 13.72 -17.02
C ILE A 363 -23.39 13.71 -18.55
N ASN A 364 -23.42 14.88 -19.18
CA ASN A 364 -23.32 14.98 -20.64
C ASN A 364 -21.94 14.60 -21.18
N ILE A 365 -20.86 15.05 -20.51
CA ILE A 365 -19.49 14.69 -20.89
C ILE A 365 -19.25 13.19 -20.69
N THR A 366 -19.73 12.60 -19.59
CA THR A 366 -19.56 11.16 -19.35
C THR A 366 -20.34 10.30 -20.32
N LYS A 367 -21.54 10.70 -20.69
CA LYS A 367 -22.32 10.01 -21.74
C LYS A 367 -21.57 10.01 -23.07
N TYR A 368 -20.96 11.15 -23.43
CA TYR A 368 -20.20 11.26 -24.67
C TYR A 368 -18.93 10.41 -24.64
N ILE A 369 -18.20 10.42 -23.53
CA ILE A 369 -17.00 9.59 -23.35
C ILE A 369 -17.36 8.10 -23.31
N ALA A 370 -18.42 7.73 -22.58
CA ALA A 370 -18.91 6.35 -22.55
C ALA A 370 -19.28 5.85 -23.97
N TYR A 371 -19.94 6.70 -24.75
CA TYR A 371 -20.30 6.40 -26.15
C TYR A 371 -19.04 6.20 -27.02
N VAL A 372 -18.04 7.06 -26.88
CA VAL A 372 -16.77 6.93 -27.63
C VAL A 372 -16.02 5.68 -27.20
N PHE A 373 -15.98 5.37 -25.89
CA PHE A 373 -15.34 4.15 -25.37
C PHE A 373 -16.11 2.88 -25.80
N GLU A 374 -17.43 2.90 -25.75
CA GLU A 374 -18.28 1.82 -26.21
C GLU A 374 -18.08 1.56 -27.71
N PHE A 375 -17.96 2.62 -28.50
CA PHE A 375 -17.64 2.53 -29.92
C PHE A 375 -16.26 1.93 -30.18
N LEU A 376 -15.22 2.38 -29.46
CA LEU A 376 -13.85 1.87 -29.62
C LEU A 376 -13.73 0.39 -29.19
N ILE A 377 -14.37 0.02 -28.08
CA ILE A 377 -14.33 -1.36 -27.57
C ILE A 377 -15.23 -2.29 -28.40
N SER A 378 -16.32 -1.79 -28.97
CA SER A 378 -17.20 -2.55 -29.86
C SER A 378 -16.49 -3.03 -31.13
N LEU A 379 -15.37 -2.37 -31.50
CA LEU A 379 -14.48 -2.81 -32.59
C LEU A 379 -13.72 -4.10 -32.26
N PHE A 380 -13.56 -4.40 -30.94
CA PHE A 380 -12.82 -5.57 -30.46
C PHE A 380 -13.72 -6.64 -29.83
N ASN A 381 -14.74 -6.27 -29.07
CA ASN A 381 -15.66 -7.22 -28.45
C ASN A 381 -16.96 -6.53 -27.98
N LYS A 382 -18.09 -6.93 -28.55
CA LYS A 382 -19.40 -6.28 -28.35
C LYS A 382 -19.99 -6.47 -26.91
N ASP A 383 -19.70 -7.60 -26.27
CA ASP A 383 -20.27 -7.93 -24.96
C ASP A 383 -19.53 -7.21 -23.81
N THR A 384 -18.21 -7.07 -23.92
CA THR A 384 -17.40 -6.31 -22.96
C THR A 384 -17.61 -4.79 -23.08
N ALA A 385 -17.92 -4.30 -24.25
CA ALA A 385 -18.20 -2.87 -24.49
C ALA A 385 -19.42 -2.37 -23.69
N LYS A 386 -20.47 -3.18 -23.61
CA LYS A 386 -21.71 -2.84 -22.91
C LYS A 386 -21.54 -2.81 -21.39
N ASP A 387 -20.79 -3.76 -20.84
CA ASP A 387 -20.50 -3.83 -19.39
C ASP A 387 -19.61 -2.65 -18.93
N ILE A 388 -18.63 -2.25 -19.74
CA ILE A 388 -17.75 -1.11 -19.44
C ILE A 388 -18.50 0.22 -19.60
N GLY A 389 -19.34 0.37 -20.64
CA GLY A 389 -20.20 1.55 -20.81
C GLY A 389 -21.14 1.77 -19.61
N GLU A 390 -21.75 0.70 -19.11
CA GLU A 390 -22.62 0.75 -17.93
C GLU A 390 -21.83 1.08 -16.64
N LEU A 391 -20.61 0.59 -16.50
CA LEU A 391 -19.73 0.85 -15.36
C LEU A 391 -19.24 2.31 -15.35
N LEU A 392 -18.89 2.87 -16.49
CA LEU A 392 -18.52 4.26 -16.67
C LEU A 392 -19.70 5.21 -16.43
N SER A 393 -20.90 4.83 -16.90
CA SER A 393 -22.11 5.64 -16.72
C SER A 393 -22.56 5.75 -15.25
N LYS A 394 -22.27 4.74 -14.42
CA LYS A 394 -22.57 4.76 -12.97
C LYS A 394 -21.64 5.63 -12.14
N ARG A 395 -20.49 6.04 -12.67
CA ARG A 395 -19.47 6.87 -11.98
C ARG A 395 -19.16 8.18 -12.71
N TYR A 396 -20.16 8.82 -13.22
CA TYR A 396 -20.11 9.98 -14.10
C TYR A 396 -19.42 11.24 -13.53
N TYR A 397 -19.05 11.28 -12.25
CA TYR A 397 -18.36 12.44 -11.67
C TYR A 397 -16.84 12.42 -11.84
N ILE A 398 -16.21 11.26 -11.94
CA ILE A 398 -14.76 11.12 -11.81
C ILE A 398 -14.07 11.63 -13.08
N ILE A 399 -14.47 11.12 -14.23
CA ILE A 399 -13.78 11.41 -15.51
C ILE A 399 -13.93 12.87 -15.93
N PRO A 400 -15.15 13.49 -15.89
CA PRO A 400 -15.28 14.89 -16.25
C PRO A 400 -14.60 15.83 -15.26
N SER A 401 -14.60 15.51 -13.96
CA SER A 401 -13.85 16.31 -12.98
C SER A 401 -12.36 16.32 -13.28
N PHE A 402 -11.79 15.18 -13.65
CA PHE A 402 -10.40 15.09 -14.10
C PHE A 402 -10.14 15.89 -15.37
N ILE A 403 -11.04 15.80 -16.36
CA ILE A 403 -10.88 16.54 -17.64
C ILE A 403 -11.01 18.04 -17.43
N ILE A 404 -12.01 18.48 -16.66
CA ILE A 404 -12.20 19.91 -16.36
C ILE A 404 -10.99 20.46 -15.61
N PHE A 405 -10.49 19.70 -14.63
CA PHE A 405 -9.32 20.11 -13.86
C PHE A 405 -8.03 20.08 -14.68
N PHE A 406 -7.88 19.09 -15.57
CA PHE A 406 -6.78 19.03 -16.54
C PHE A 406 -6.81 20.21 -17.51
N LEU A 407 -8.00 20.57 -18.02
CA LEU A 407 -8.16 21.73 -18.91
C LEU A 407 -7.90 23.05 -18.19
N ILE A 408 -8.37 23.21 -16.95
CA ILE A 408 -8.08 24.38 -16.11
C ILE A 408 -6.57 24.48 -15.85
N SER A 409 -5.93 23.38 -15.50
CA SER A 409 -4.48 23.31 -15.27
C SER A 409 -3.68 23.65 -16.53
N PHE A 410 -4.16 23.25 -17.71
CA PHE A 410 -3.49 23.54 -18.98
C PHE A 410 -3.67 25.02 -19.42
N ILE A 411 -4.84 25.59 -19.15
CA ILE A 411 -5.10 27.01 -19.41
C ILE A 411 -4.28 27.88 -18.44
N ASP A 412 -4.15 27.47 -17.20
CA ASP A 412 -3.50 28.22 -16.13
C ASP A 412 -1.97 28.23 -16.26
N SER A 413 -1.37 27.17 -16.85
CA SER A 413 0.07 27.11 -17.09
C SER A 413 0.60 28.19 -18.03
N SER A 414 -0.28 28.81 -18.84
CA SER A 414 0.05 29.95 -19.73
C SER A 414 -0.12 31.30 -19.07
N LEU A 415 -0.99 31.41 -18.06
CA LEU A 415 -1.31 32.68 -17.36
C LEU A 415 -0.58 32.86 -16.04
N PHE A 416 -0.28 31.76 -15.36
CA PHE A 416 0.50 31.74 -14.14
C PHE A 416 1.70 30.80 -14.36
N LYS A 417 2.91 31.20 -14.10
CA LYS A 417 4.12 30.35 -14.15
C LYS A 417 4.04 29.22 -13.10
N ILE A 418 3.10 28.29 -13.26
CA ILE A 418 2.79 27.24 -12.29
C ILE A 418 3.47 25.93 -12.73
N GLY A 419 4.78 25.89 -12.65
CA GLY A 419 5.54 24.64 -12.65
C GLY A 419 5.99 24.24 -11.25
N THR A 420 6.03 25.19 -10.32
CA THR A 420 6.55 24.98 -8.97
C THR A 420 5.60 25.56 -7.93
N PHE A 421 5.56 24.98 -6.76
CA PHE A 421 4.79 25.50 -5.63
C PHE A 421 5.26 26.94 -5.33
N PRO A 422 4.33 27.92 -5.14
CA PRO A 422 4.69 29.32 -4.97
C PRO A 422 5.67 29.51 -3.80
N GLU A 423 6.83 30.10 -4.06
CA GLU A 423 7.86 30.30 -3.02
C GLU A 423 7.37 31.19 -1.87
N GLU A 424 6.45 32.10 -2.16
CA GLU A 424 5.84 32.98 -1.17
C GLU A 424 5.00 32.24 -0.11
N TRP A 425 4.59 31.01 -0.40
CA TRP A 425 3.77 30.18 0.52
C TRP A 425 4.60 29.23 1.37
N LYS A 426 5.93 29.24 1.26
CA LYS A 426 6.82 28.40 2.05
C LYS A 426 6.71 28.77 3.52
N LEU A 427 6.44 27.78 4.36
CA LEU A 427 6.39 27.92 5.81
C LEU A 427 7.79 27.71 6.40
N SER A 428 8.34 28.69 7.08
CA SER A 428 9.61 28.51 7.82
C SER A 428 9.33 27.99 9.22
N ILE A 429 9.09 26.68 9.35
CA ILE A 429 8.83 26.01 10.63
C ILE A 429 10.17 25.63 11.32
N ARG A 430 11.22 25.50 10.55
CA ARG A 430 12.54 25.02 10.97
C ARG A 430 13.16 25.87 12.10
N GLN A 431 13.18 27.18 11.95
CA GLN A 431 13.74 28.08 12.97
C GLN A 431 12.97 28.09 14.29
N PRO A 432 11.64 28.28 14.31
CA PRO A 432 10.87 28.28 15.57
C PRO A 432 11.00 26.98 16.36
N ILE A 433 11.08 25.81 15.69
CA ILE A 433 11.24 24.51 16.35
C ILE A 433 12.67 24.37 16.91
N ALA A 434 13.68 24.76 16.14
CA ALA A 434 15.08 24.70 16.57
C ALA A 434 15.32 25.61 17.78
N ASP A 435 14.74 26.80 17.81
CA ASP A 435 14.83 27.74 18.91
C ASP A 435 14.08 27.24 20.16
N GLY A 436 12.90 26.61 19.95
CA GLY A 436 12.14 25.99 21.03
C GLY A 436 12.89 24.82 21.68
N VAL A 437 13.55 23.98 20.89
CA VAL A 437 14.36 22.86 21.43
C VAL A 437 15.59 23.36 22.16
N LYS A 438 16.28 24.39 21.65
CA LYS A 438 17.42 25.03 22.39
C LYS A 438 17.00 25.61 23.71
N SER A 439 15.80 26.19 23.80
CA SER A 439 15.29 26.74 25.09
C SER A 439 14.96 25.67 26.12
N LEU A 440 14.74 24.42 25.71
CA LEU A 440 14.47 23.27 26.57
C LEU A 440 15.76 22.56 27.05
N THR A 441 16.89 22.83 26.40
CA THR A 441 18.18 22.18 26.69
C THR A 441 19.13 23.07 27.50
N VAL A 442 18.74 24.29 27.82
CA VAL A 442 19.40 25.24 28.78
C VAL A 442 18.66 25.21 30.09
#